data_188a62afa900b0914c04bd97cda0b759
#
_entry.id   188a62afa900b0914c04bd97cda0b759
#
_cell.length_a   1.000
_cell.length_b   1.000
_cell.length_c   1.000
_cell.angle_alpha   90.00
_cell.angle_beta   90.00
_cell.angle_gamma   90.00
#
_symmetry.space_group_name_H-M   'P 1'
#
loop_
_entity.id
_entity.type
_entity.pdbx_description
1 polymer ?
#
loop_
_entity_poly.entity_id
_entity_poly.type
_entity_poly.pdbx_seq_one_letter_code
_entity_poly.pdbx_strand_id
1 'polypeptide(L)'
;KSHITQERIQKTIHLTHEWLTQHVTAVPNIAVTGLNPHCGDGGIFGQEENEHILPALKAAQTEGIQASGPFSADSLFSRSGIEKYDAVICMYHDQGMIPIKMDSAGQGVNITLGLPILRTSVDHGTAFDIVGKNKACAENLKMALRTATRLAQSTLALQ
;
A
#
# COMPACT_ATOMS: atom_id res chain seq x y z
N LYS A 1 -2.02 -11.13 14.39
CA LYS A 1 -3.38 -10.59 14.59
C LYS A 1 -3.42 -9.42 15.59
N SER A 2 -2.67 -9.45 16.69
CA SER A 2 -2.66 -8.40 17.75
C SER A 2 -2.33 -6.98 17.26
N HIS A 3 -1.80 -6.81 16.06
CA HIS A 3 -1.48 -5.51 15.44
C HIS A 3 -2.52 -5.04 14.41
N ILE A 4 -3.54 -5.83 14.13
CA ILE A 4 -4.68 -5.41 13.30
C ILE A 4 -5.68 -4.73 14.25
N THR A 5 -5.62 -3.42 14.31
CA THR A 5 -6.49 -2.60 15.18
C THR A 5 -7.13 -1.48 14.36
N GLN A 6 -8.32 -1.05 14.77
CA GLN A 6 -9.03 0.06 14.14
C GLN A 6 -8.14 1.30 14.00
N GLU A 7 -7.46 1.69 15.07
CA GLU A 7 -6.59 2.88 15.10
C GLU A 7 -5.46 2.80 14.06
N ARG A 8 -4.79 1.63 13.97
CA ARG A 8 -3.69 1.45 13.02
C ARG A 8 -4.18 1.49 11.58
N ILE A 9 -5.32 0.86 11.29
CA ILE A 9 -5.91 0.85 9.95
C ILE A 9 -6.31 2.28 9.56
N GLN A 10 -7.01 2.99 10.44
CA GLN A 10 -7.41 4.38 10.23
C GLN A 10 -6.20 5.29 9.97
N LYS A 11 -5.17 5.20 10.81
CA LYS A 11 -3.92 5.94 10.59
C LYS A 11 -3.28 5.61 9.24
N THR A 12 -3.30 4.36 8.81
CA THR A 12 -2.77 3.96 7.50
C THR A 12 -3.59 4.56 6.36
N ILE A 13 -4.92 4.56 6.48
CA ILE A 13 -5.82 5.21 5.50
C ILE A 13 -5.49 6.70 5.39
N HIS A 14 -5.35 7.42 6.51
CA HIS A 14 -5.02 8.85 6.51
C HIS A 14 -3.68 9.14 5.84
N LEU A 15 -2.61 8.45 6.25
CA LEU A 15 -1.29 8.62 5.64
C LEU A 15 -1.29 8.35 4.15
N THR A 16 -2.03 7.32 3.71
CA THR A 16 -2.16 6.99 2.29
C THR A 16 -2.94 8.08 1.55
N HIS A 17 -4.06 8.53 2.11
CA HIS A 17 -4.88 9.60 1.54
C HIS A 17 -4.10 10.91 1.40
N GLU A 18 -3.44 11.36 2.46
CA GLU A 18 -2.62 12.57 2.45
C GLU A 18 -1.53 12.51 1.38
N TRP A 19 -0.81 11.40 1.32
CA TRP A 19 0.24 11.23 0.33
C TRP A 19 -0.28 11.21 -1.10
N LEU A 20 -1.37 10.47 -1.37
CA LEU A 20 -2.00 10.41 -2.69
C LEU A 20 -2.54 11.78 -3.11
N THR A 21 -3.18 12.51 -2.20
CA THR A 21 -3.71 13.85 -2.46
C THR A 21 -2.58 14.81 -2.85
N GLN A 22 -1.44 14.69 -2.22
CA GLN A 22 -0.29 15.55 -2.49
C GLN A 22 0.45 15.21 -3.79
N HIS A 23 0.49 13.92 -4.19
CA HIS A 23 1.40 13.46 -5.23
C HIS A 23 0.74 12.78 -6.44
N VAL A 24 -0.53 12.40 -6.35
CA VAL A 24 -1.20 11.59 -7.40
C VAL A 24 -2.48 12.24 -7.89
N THR A 25 -3.47 12.45 -7.04
CA THR A 25 -4.80 12.97 -7.42
C THR A 25 -5.46 13.70 -6.26
N ALA A 26 -6.24 14.74 -6.56
CA ALA A 26 -6.94 15.53 -5.53
C ALA A 26 -8.00 14.74 -4.75
N VAL A 27 -8.55 13.69 -5.33
CA VAL A 27 -9.59 12.85 -4.70
C VAL A 27 -9.22 11.38 -4.85
N PRO A 28 -8.33 10.87 -4.00
CA PRO A 28 -7.87 9.48 -4.06
C PRO A 28 -8.98 8.48 -3.73
N ASN A 29 -9.03 7.38 -4.47
CA ASN A 29 -9.89 6.24 -4.21
C ASN A 29 -9.05 5.09 -3.63
N ILE A 30 -9.30 4.70 -2.39
CA ILE A 30 -8.49 3.74 -1.63
C ILE A 30 -9.30 2.45 -1.40
N ALA A 31 -8.74 1.31 -1.80
CA ALA A 31 -9.27 0.01 -1.42
C ALA A 31 -8.60 -0.51 -0.15
N VAL A 32 -9.35 -1.21 0.69
CA VAL A 32 -8.84 -1.89 1.88
C VAL A 32 -9.19 -3.37 1.78
N THR A 33 -8.21 -4.25 1.92
CA THR A 33 -8.45 -5.70 1.90
C THR A 33 -8.96 -6.20 3.25
N GLY A 34 -9.64 -7.32 3.24
CA GLY A 34 -9.86 -8.12 4.46
C GLY A 34 -8.57 -8.79 4.93
N LEU A 35 -8.54 -9.21 6.17
CA LEU A 35 -7.47 -10.04 6.75
C LEU A 35 -7.70 -11.51 6.46
N ASN A 36 -8.95 -11.96 6.66
CA ASN A 36 -9.33 -13.36 6.59
C ASN A 36 -9.84 -13.72 5.17
N PRO A 37 -9.79 -15.00 4.79
CA PRO A 37 -10.38 -15.45 3.53
C PRO A 37 -11.84 -15.01 3.42
N HIS A 38 -12.25 -14.59 2.21
CA HIS A 38 -13.62 -14.13 1.93
C HIS A 38 -14.13 -13.05 2.91
N CYS A 39 -13.20 -12.19 3.40
CA CYS A 39 -13.51 -11.16 4.39
C CYS A 39 -14.16 -11.71 5.66
N GLY A 40 -13.71 -12.87 6.11
CA GLY A 40 -14.20 -13.52 7.34
C GLY A 40 -15.45 -14.38 7.18
N ASP A 41 -16.12 -14.34 6.02
CA ASP A 41 -17.36 -15.09 5.73
C ASP A 41 -18.37 -15.04 6.89
N GLY A 42 -18.80 -13.81 7.23
CA GLY A 42 -19.71 -13.57 8.34
C GLY A 42 -19.12 -13.87 9.73
N GLY A 43 -17.80 -13.98 9.85
CA GLY A 43 -17.09 -14.24 11.10
C GLY A 43 -16.65 -15.69 11.31
N ILE A 44 -16.88 -16.58 10.32
CA ILE A 44 -16.47 -17.99 10.39
C ILE A 44 -14.93 -18.11 10.44
N PHE A 45 -14.20 -17.29 9.68
CA PHE A 45 -12.74 -17.33 9.61
C PHE A 45 -12.05 -16.33 10.55
N GLY A 46 -12.79 -15.42 11.16
CA GLY A 46 -12.30 -14.41 12.09
C GLY A 46 -13.24 -13.22 12.17
N GLN A 47 -13.06 -12.38 13.18
CA GLN A 47 -13.92 -11.21 13.44
C GLN A 47 -13.20 -9.89 13.13
N GLU A 48 -11.96 -9.92 12.67
CA GLU A 48 -11.12 -8.73 12.49
C GLU A 48 -11.73 -7.73 11.48
N GLU A 49 -12.47 -8.23 10.49
CA GLU A 49 -13.21 -7.38 9.55
C GLU A 49 -14.28 -6.56 10.27
N ASN A 50 -15.06 -7.20 11.13
CA ASN A 50 -16.17 -6.57 11.87
C ASN A 50 -15.67 -5.70 13.01
N GLU A 51 -14.66 -6.13 13.74
CA GLU A 51 -14.18 -5.47 14.96
C GLU A 51 -13.21 -4.32 14.66
N HIS A 52 -12.46 -4.36 13.56
CA HIS A 52 -11.39 -3.42 13.30
C HIS A 52 -11.45 -2.75 11.92
N ILE A 53 -11.66 -3.52 10.83
CA ILE A 53 -11.54 -2.97 9.48
C ILE A 53 -12.75 -2.13 9.11
N LEU A 54 -13.97 -2.64 9.29
CA LEU A 54 -15.20 -1.89 9.01
C LEU A 54 -15.33 -0.62 9.86
N PRO A 55 -15.06 -0.63 11.18
CA PRO A 55 -15.07 0.60 11.98
C PRO A 55 -14.04 1.63 11.49
N ALA A 56 -12.83 1.22 11.10
CA ALA A 56 -11.82 2.13 10.56
C ALA A 56 -12.24 2.76 9.23
N LEU A 57 -12.82 1.97 8.32
CA LEU A 57 -13.38 2.47 7.05
C LEU A 57 -14.50 3.49 7.30
N LYS A 58 -15.44 3.17 8.18
CA LYS A 58 -16.55 4.05 8.51
C LYS A 58 -16.07 5.39 9.08
N ALA A 59 -15.06 5.36 9.96
CA ALA A 59 -14.46 6.57 10.51
C ALA A 59 -13.83 7.42 9.40
N ALA A 60 -13.01 6.85 8.54
CA ALA A 60 -12.38 7.55 7.42
C ALA A 60 -13.41 8.14 6.43
N GLN A 61 -14.48 7.40 6.13
CA GLN A 61 -15.57 7.87 5.27
C GLN A 61 -16.32 9.06 5.90
N THR A 62 -16.50 9.07 7.23
CA THR A 62 -17.13 10.20 7.94
C THR A 62 -16.29 11.48 7.83
N GLU A 63 -14.99 11.34 7.67
CA GLU A 63 -14.03 12.44 7.45
C GLU A 63 -13.91 12.83 5.95
N GLY A 64 -14.69 12.21 5.07
CA GLY A 64 -14.73 12.52 3.64
C GLY A 64 -13.67 11.77 2.79
N ILE A 65 -12.94 10.82 3.38
CA ILE A 65 -11.95 10.01 2.65
C ILE A 65 -12.67 8.92 1.83
N GLN A 66 -12.39 8.85 0.54
CA GLN A 66 -12.91 7.79 -0.33
C GLN A 66 -12.13 6.49 -0.09
N ALA A 67 -12.52 5.75 0.94
CA ALA A 67 -11.99 4.44 1.26
C ALA A 67 -13.12 3.41 1.23
N SER A 68 -12.89 2.26 0.61
CA SER A 68 -13.90 1.20 0.47
C SER A 68 -13.33 -0.19 0.75
N GLY A 69 -14.20 -1.12 1.15
CA GLY A 69 -13.85 -2.47 1.56
C GLY A 69 -14.64 -2.90 2.81
N PRO A 70 -14.20 -3.94 3.54
CA PRO A 70 -13.09 -4.80 3.17
C PRO A 70 -13.39 -5.64 1.91
N PHE A 71 -12.39 -5.81 1.06
CA PHE A 71 -12.49 -6.65 -0.12
C PHE A 71 -11.70 -7.94 0.06
N SER A 72 -12.19 -9.05 -0.48
CA SER A 72 -11.41 -10.27 -0.59
C SER A 72 -10.22 -10.02 -1.52
N ALA A 73 -8.99 -10.28 -1.03
CA ALA A 73 -7.77 -9.90 -1.74
C ALA A 73 -7.61 -10.62 -3.08
N ASP A 74 -8.02 -11.89 -3.15
CA ASP A 74 -7.98 -12.68 -4.38
C ASP A 74 -8.85 -12.09 -5.50
N SER A 75 -10.01 -11.55 -5.14
CA SER A 75 -10.92 -10.88 -6.08
C SER A 75 -10.47 -9.46 -6.42
N LEU A 76 -9.99 -8.71 -5.42
CA LEU A 76 -9.56 -7.32 -5.61
C LEU A 76 -8.36 -7.23 -6.55
N PHE A 77 -7.37 -8.11 -6.41
CA PHE A 77 -6.16 -8.11 -7.24
C PHE A 77 -6.37 -8.71 -8.65
N SER A 78 -7.62 -8.94 -9.06
CA SER A 78 -7.92 -9.10 -10.49
C SER A 78 -7.66 -7.77 -11.23
N ARG A 79 -7.32 -7.84 -12.53
CA ARG A 79 -7.04 -6.64 -13.33
C ARG A 79 -8.20 -5.63 -13.27
N SER A 80 -9.42 -6.07 -13.48
CA SER A 80 -10.61 -5.21 -13.43
C SER A 80 -10.97 -4.73 -12.02
N GLY A 81 -10.51 -5.40 -10.99
CA GLY A 81 -10.72 -5.02 -9.59
C GLY A 81 -9.82 -3.86 -9.17
N ILE A 82 -8.53 -3.96 -9.48
CA ILE A 82 -7.53 -3.02 -9.00
C ILE A 82 -7.53 -1.68 -9.77
N GLU A 83 -7.88 -1.68 -11.05
CA GLU A 83 -7.86 -0.48 -11.91
C GLU A 83 -8.78 0.67 -11.42
N LYS A 84 -9.66 0.40 -10.49
CA LYS A 84 -10.60 1.38 -9.92
C LYS A 84 -10.00 2.20 -8.78
N TYR A 85 -8.84 1.84 -8.30
CA TYR A 85 -8.25 2.39 -7.08
C TYR A 85 -6.88 2.96 -7.31
N ASP A 86 -6.59 4.06 -6.63
CA ASP A 86 -5.27 4.70 -6.64
C ASP A 86 -4.31 4.03 -5.65
N ALA A 87 -4.83 3.36 -4.63
CA ALA A 87 -4.06 2.54 -3.70
C ALA A 87 -4.87 1.39 -3.10
N VAL A 88 -4.16 0.35 -2.67
CA VAL A 88 -4.71 -0.77 -1.92
C VAL A 88 -3.98 -0.90 -0.59
N ILE A 89 -4.73 -0.85 0.52
CA ILE A 89 -4.21 -1.12 1.86
C ILE A 89 -4.39 -2.59 2.17
N CYS A 90 -3.28 -3.26 2.42
CA CYS A 90 -3.21 -4.68 2.72
C CYS A 90 -3.01 -4.91 4.22
N MET A 91 -3.59 -5.98 4.73
CA MET A 91 -3.53 -6.31 6.16
C MET A 91 -2.23 -7.00 6.56
N TYR A 92 -1.50 -7.61 5.62
CA TYR A 92 -0.22 -8.25 5.88
C TYR A 92 0.68 -8.21 4.65
N HIS A 93 1.97 -8.45 4.87
CA HIS A 93 3.03 -8.29 3.87
C HIS A 93 2.76 -9.01 2.55
N ASP A 94 2.52 -10.33 2.58
CA ASP A 94 2.44 -11.12 1.34
C ASP A 94 1.19 -10.77 0.52
N GLN A 95 0.12 -10.31 1.19
CA GLN A 95 -1.11 -9.89 0.52
C GLN A 95 -0.88 -8.75 -0.49
N GLY A 96 0.06 -7.85 -0.20
CA GLY A 96 0.43 -6.76 -1.10
C GLY A 96 1.67 -7.07 -1.94
N MET A 97 2.65 -7.76 -1.37
CA MET A 97 3.93 -7.98 -2.06
C MET A 97 3.87 -8.99 -3.19
N ILE A 98 2.99 -10.00 -3.11
CA ILE A 98 2.78 -10.96 -4.20
C ILE A 98 2.30 -10.24 -5.47
N PRO A 99 1.16 -9.51 -5.46
CA PRO A 99 0.69 -8.82 -6.66
C PRO A 99 1.67 -7.75 -7.16
N ILE A 100 2.33 -7.00 -6.27
CA ILE A 100 3.35 -6.01 -6.68
C ILE A 100 4.51 -6.68 -7.43
N LYS A 101 5.03 -7.79 -6.93
CA LYS A 101 6.13 -8.50 -7.59
C LYS A 101 5.73 -9.14 -8.92
N MET A 102 4.49 -9.54 -9.05
CA MET A 102 3.95 -10.07 -10.31
C MET A 102 3.77 -8.97 -11.36
N ASP A 103 3.29 -7.79 -10.96
CA ASP A 103 3.00 -6.68 -11.87
C ASP A 103 4.24 -5.84 -12.22
N SER A 104 5.06 -5.51 -11.22
CA SER A 104 6.18 -4.56 -11.38
C SER A 104 7.37 -5.10 -12.16
N ALA A 105 7.44 -6.40 -12.42
CA ALA A 105 8.61 -7.04 -13.07
C ALA A 105 9.97 -6.63 -12.47
N GLY A 106 10.01 -6.41 -11.14
CA GLY A 106 11.22 -6.00 -10.42
C GLY A 106 11.52 -4.49 -10.46
N GLN A 107 10.56 -3.67 -10.86
CA GLN A 107 10.67 -2.20 -10.86
C GLN A 107 9.91 -1.53 -9.70
N GLY A 108 9.46 -2.30 -8.72
CA GLY A 108 8.80 -1.78 -7.54
C GLY A 108 9.69 -0.84 -6.73
N VAL A 109 9.12 0.23 -6.19
CA VAL A 109 9.81 1.18 -5.31
C VAL A 109 9.12 1.22 -3.97
N ASN A 110 9.88 1.05 -2.91
CA ASN A 110 9.38 1.19 -1.55
C ASN A 110 9.47 2.67 -1.15
N ILE A 111 8.34 3.25 -0.74
CA ILE A 111 8.23 4.62 -0.21
C ILE A 111 7.72 4.54 1.22
N THR A 112 8.41 5.16 2.17
CA THR A 112 7.97 5.19 3.56
C THR A 112 7.17 6.47 3.82
N LEU A 113 5.89 6.31 4.15
CA LEU A 113 4.99 7.41 4.47
C LEU A 113 5.04 7.77 5.96
N GLY A 114 4.66 9.01 6.30
CA GLY A 114 4.59 9.50 7.69
C GLY A 114 5.92 9.84 8.33
N LEU A 115 7.00 9.96 7.56
CA LEU A 115 8.29 10.48 8.02
C LEU A 115 8.44 11.97 7.68
N PRO A 116 9.21 12.74 8.47
CA PRO A 116 9.52 14.13 8.15
C PRO A 116 10.53 14.29 7.01
N ILE A 117 10.95 13.19 6.42
CA ILE A 117 11.88 13.11 5.28
C ILE A 117 11.30 12.22 4.20
N LEU A 118 11.64 12.49 2.94
CA LEU A 118 11.35 11.60 1.83
C LEU A 118 12.29 10.39 1.87
N ARG A 119 11.76 9.18 1.96
CA ARG A 119 12.52 7.94 1.93
C ARG A 119 11.99 7.01 0.87
N THR A 120 12.84 6.71 -0.09
CA THR A 120 12.61 5.65 -1.09
C THR A 120 13.67 4.55 -0.95
N SER A 121 13.32 3.34 -1.32
CA SER A 121 14.28 2.22 -1.37
C SER A 121 13.86 1.19 -2.41
N VAL A 122 14.75 0.26 -2.68
CA VAL A 122 14.48 -0.93 -3.50
C VAL A 122 13.49 -1.86 -2.78
N ASP A 123 12.83 -2.72 -3.53
CA ASP A 123 11.88 -3.72 -3.03
C ASP A 123 12.46 -5.14 -2.89
N HIS A 124 13.74 -5.31 -3.24
CA HIS A 124 14.43 -6.60 -3.15
C HIS A 124 15.22 -6.76 -1.85
N GLY A 125 15.50 -8.02 -1.47
CA GLY A 125 16.33 -8.37 -0.31
C GLY A 125 17.83 -8.26 -0.58
N THR A 126 18.61 -8.82 0.33
CA THR A 126 20.09 -8.74 0.36
C THR A 126 20.80 -9.52 -0.74
N ALA A 127 20.13 -10.51 -1.37
CA ALA A 127 20.62 -11.27 -2.50
C ALA A 127 22.05 -11.85 -2.28
N PHE A 128 22.29 -12.47 -1.14
CA PHE A 128 23.59 -13.03 -0.76
C PHE A 128 24.13 -14.03 -1.77
N ASP A 129 23.27 -14.72 -2.50
CA ASP A 129 23.58 -15.71 -3.51
C ASP A 129 24.36 -15.14 -4.71
N ILE A 130 24.28 -13.84 -4.98
CA ILE A 130 24.97 -13.15 -6.08
C ILE A 130 26.13 -12.26 -5.64
N VAL A 131 26.44 -12.21 -4.34
CA VAL A 131 27.55 -11.39 -3.81
C VAL A 131 28.87 -11.82 -4.46
N GLY A 132 29.65 -10.87 -4.94
CA GLY A 132 30.94 -11.10 -5.60
C GLY A 132 30.87 -11.69 -7.02
N LYS A 133 29.66 -11.98 -7.56
CA LYS A 133 29.48 -12.62 -8.88
C LYS A 133 29.26 -11.62 -10.02
N ASN A 134 29.26 -10.33 -9.75
CA ASN A 134 28.98 -9.27 -10.73
C ASN A 134 27.65 -9.46 -11.52
N LYS A 135 26.62 -9.96 -10.83
CA LYS A 135 25.29 -10.26 -11.40
C LYS A 135 24.19 -9.30 -10.90
N ALA A 136 24.53 -8.34 -10.04
CA ALA A 136 23.56 -7.40 -9.51
C ALA A 136 22.98 -6.52 -10.62
N CYS A 137 21.66 -6.34 -10.61
CA CYS A 137 20.94 -5.43 -11.50
C CYS A 137 20.68 -4.10 -10.78
N ALA A 138 21.08 -2.98 -11.37
CA ALA A 138 20.93 -1.65 -10.75
C ALA A 138 19.58 -0.97 -11.06
N GLU A 139 18.71 -1.56 -11.88
CA GLU A 139 17.51 -0.89 -12.39
C GLU A 139 16.53 -0.49 -11.26
N ASN A 140 16.34 -1.37 -10.29
CA ASN A 140 15.47 -1.08 -9.15
C ASN A 140 15.99 0.13 -8.32
N LEU A 141 17.29 0.21 -8.06
CA LEU A 141 17.90 1.37 -7.39
C LEU A 141 17.77 2.66 -8.21
N LYS A 142 17.96 2.59 -9.53
CA LYS A 142 17.73 3.73 -10.43
C LYS A 142 16.29 4.21 -10.37
N MET A 143 15.31 3.29 -10.33
CA MET A 143 13.90 3.64 -10.17
C MET A 143 13.63 4.32 -8.83
N ALA A 144 14.18 3.81 -7.74
CA ALA A 144 14.05 4.42 -6.41
C ALA A 144 14.62 5.86 -6.40
N LEU A 145 15.80 6.08 -6.99
CA LEU A 145 16.41 7.41 -7.10
C LEU A 145 15.59 8.37 -7.99
N ARG A 146 15.11 7.92 -9.14
CA ARG A 146 14.24 8.74 -10.02
C ARG A 146 12.96 9.13 -9.31
N THR A 147 12.34 8.19 -8.58
CA THR A 147 11.12 8.45 -7.81
C THR A 147 11.39 9.47 -6.71
N ALA A 148 12.48 9.34 -5.95
CA ALA A 148 12.87 10.33 -4.94
C ALA A 148 13.05 11.72 -5.55
N THR A 149 13.75 11.82 -6.67
CA THR A 149 14.00 13.10 -7.37
C THR A 149 12.69 13.76 -7.80
N ARG A 150 11.79 12.99 -8.42
CA ARG A 150 10.47 13.48 -8.87
C ARG A 150 9.63 13.99 -7.69
N LEU A 151 9.55 13.22 -6.60
CA LEU A 151 8.79 13.59 -5.41
C LEU A 151 9.37 14.84 -4.72
N ALA A 152 10.71 14.96 -4.62
CA ALA A 152 11.35 16.14 -4.06
C ALA A 152 11.08 17.41 -4.90
N GLN A 153 11.08 17.30 -6.22
CA GLN A 153 10.76 18.42 -7.11
C GLN A 153 9.30 18.86 -6.99
N SER A 154 8.35 17.93 -6.88
CA SER A 154 6.94 18.27 -6.67
C SER A 154 6.70 18.97 -5.32
N THR A 155 7.39 18.56 -4.27
CA THR A 155 7.29 19.20 -2.95
C THR A 155 7.84 20.62 -2.95
N LEU A 156 8.94 20.87 -3.66
CA LEU A 156 9.52 22.22 -3.80
C LEU A 156 8.67 23.17 -4.63
N ALA A 157 7.91 22.65 -5.59
CA ALA A 157 7.02 23.46 -6.43
C ALA A 157 5.73 23.92 -5.70
N LEU A 158 5.43 23.36 -4.54
CA LEU A 158 4.26 23.68 -3.71
C LEU A 158 4.58 24.67 -2.57
N GLN A 159 5.85 25.03 -2.39
CA GLN A 159 6.36 26.07 -1.47
C GLN A 159 6.55 27.41 -2.20
#